data_1fb2f931669d5056bf1e0d37132d5ac3
#
_entry.id   1fb2f931669d5056bf1e0d37132d5ac3
#
_cell.length_a   1.000
_cell.length_b   1.000
_cell.length_c   1.000
_cell.angle_alpha   90.00
_cell.angle_beta   90.00
_cell.angle_gamma   90.00
#
_symmetry.space_group_name_H-M   'P 1'
#
loop_
_entity.id
_entity.type
_entity.pdbx_description
1 polymer ?
#
loop_
_entity_poly.entity_id
_entity_poly.type
_entity_poly.pdbx_seq_one_letter_code
_entity_poly.pdbx_strand_id
1 'polypeptide(L)'
;MKAKHNVSRRRFLEGTSATLAVVAATPVLRAQRAGTGAASGAGAAPAVPRTAIRVVVNGRLHRVEVEDRWTLAELLRDHLKLTGTKLGCERGECGACTVLLDGKPVYSCSTLAVWTDGRSVQTVEGLARGERLDPLQQSFADHDAPQCGFCTSGQLMSARALLNANPHPTADDVRAALAGNLCRCANYNRYVEAVLAAAAPASPARSRETRQQRGGGR
;
A
#
# COMPACT_ATOMS: atom_id res chain seq x y z
N MET A 1 49.31 -4.98 22.80
CA MET A 1 48.82 -3.67 23.32
C MET A 1 48.16 -2.92 22.16
N LYS A 2 46.83 -2.79 22.14
CA LYS A 2 46.11 -2.04 21.09
C LYS A 2 45.91 -0.61 21.59
N ALA A 3 46.55 0.34 20.92
CA ALA A 3 46.36 1.75 21.22
C ALA A 3 44.94 2.19 20.84
N LYS A 4 44.17 2.64 21.83
CA LYS A 4 42.86 3.28 21.62
C LYS A 4 43.11 4.72 21.17
N HIS A 5 42.92 5.02 19.90
CA HIS A 5 42.91 6.38 19.40
C HIS A 5 41.60 7.08 19.78
N ASN A 6 41.63 7.83 20.90
CA ASN A 6 40.54 8.72 21.27
C ASN A 6 40.68 10.02 20.47
N VAL A 7 39.87 10.15 19.41
CA VAL A 7 39.74 11.43 18.69
C VAL A 7 38.73 12.30 19.41
N SER A 8 39.13 13.46 19.92
CA SER A 8 38.20 14.42 20.55
C SER A 8 37.29 15.04 19.50
N ARG A 9 36.05 15.42 19.91
CA ARG A 9 35.08 16.11 19.04
C ARG A 9 35.68 17.34 18.35
N ARG A 10 36.54 18.11 19.07
CA ARG A 10 37.21 19.28 18.53
C ARG A 10 38.19 18.92 17.41
N ARG A 11 39.02 17.90 17.59
CA ARG A 11 39.95 17.39 16.57
C ARG A 11 39.25 16.81 15.34
N PHE A 12 38.07 16.20 15.52
CA PHE A 12 37.25 15.73 14.43
C PHE A 12 36.70 16.87 13.58
N LEU A 13 36.21 17.94 14.22
CA LEU A 13 35.68 19.12 13.52
C LEU A 13 36.80 19.95 12.84
N GLU A 14 37.98 20.04 13.41
CA GLU A 14 39.15 20.69 12.79
C GLU A 14 39.62 19.90 11.52
N GLY A 15 39.58 18.60 11.56
CA GLY A 15 39.91 17.72 10.39
C GLY A 15 38.93 17.83 9.25
N THR A 16 37.61 17.96 9.55
CA THR A 16 36.58 18.09 8.51
C THR A 16 36.58 19.45 7.83
N SER A 17 36.91 20.52 8.53
CA SER A 17 37.02 21.88 7.93
C SER A 17 38.21 22.00 6.95
N ALA A 18 39.33 21.34 7.20
CA ALA A 18 40.47 21.31 6.30
C ALA A 18 40.15 20.56 4.99
N THR A 19 39.38 19.47 5.05
CA THR A 19 38.98 18.71 3.88
C THR A 19 37.99 19.47 2.96
N LEU A 20 37.10 20.27 3.55
CA LEU A 20 36.18 21.12 2.80
C LEU A 20 36.92 22.27 2.06
N ALA A 21 37.98 22.82 2.64
CA ALA A 21 38.78 23.88 2.03
C ALA A 21 39.55 23.32 0.78
N VAL A 22 40.03 22.08 0.81
CA VAL A 22 40.76 21.47 -0.29
C VAL A 22 39.81 21.18 -1.47
N VAL A 23 38.57 20.76 -1.19
CA VAL A 23 37.55 20.51 -2.26
C VAL A 23 37.11 21.82 -2.94
N ALA A 24 37.07 22.95 -2.19
CA ALA A 24 36.73 24.26 -2.75
C ALA A 24 37.85 24.89 -3.60
N ALA A 25 39.11 24.43 -3.41
CA ALA A 25 40.30 24.97 -4.10
C ALA A 25 40.67 24.18 -5.38
N THR A 26 39.97 23.08 -5.71
CA THR A 26 40.22 22.39 -6.97
C THR A 26 39.66 23.23 -8.12
N PRO A 27 40.48 23.62 -9.12
CA PRO A 27 39.96 24.33 -10.29
C PRO A 27 38.97 23.42 -10.99
N VAL A 28 37.73 23.89 -11.10
CA VAL A 28 36.71 23.26 -11.95
C VAL A 28 37.29 23.21 -13.35
N LEU A 29 37.72 22.04 -13.82
CA LEU A 29 38.05 21.77 -15.21
C LEU A 29 36.79 22.06 -16.03
N ARG A 30 36.71 23.28 -16.51
CA ARG A 30 35.71 23.72 -17.46
C ARG A 30 36.03 22.97 -18.78
N ALA A 31 35.36 21.81 -18.96
CA ALA A 31 35.38 21.14 -20.23
C ALA A 31 34.82 22.13 -21.28
N GLN A 32 35.72 22.79 -22.03
CA GLN A 32 35.34 23.55 -23.22
C GLN A 32 34.76 22.52 -24.20
N ARG A 33 33.45 22.43 -24.27
CA ARG A 33 32.77 21.76 -25.37
C ARG A 33 33.12 22.53 -26.61
N ALA A 34 34.05 21.99 -27.43
CA ALA A 34 34.21 22.39 -28.79
C ALA A 34 32.83 22.27 -29.46
N GLY A 35 32.30 23.43 -29.88
CA GLY A 35 31.04 23.49 -30.62
C GLY A 35 31.21 22.86 -32.00
N THR A 36 30.85 21.61 -32.13
CA THR A 36 30.39 21.08 -33.39
C THR A 36 28.88 21.24 -33.40
N GLY A 37 28.41 22.25 -34.13
CA GLY A 37 26.99 22.47 -34.37
C GLY A 37 26.42 21.31 -35.18
N ALA A 38 26.00 20.27 -34.48
CA ALA A 38 25.00 19.37 -34.98
C ALA A 38 23.70 19.83 -34.34
N ALA A 39 22.83 20.44 -35.12
CA ALA A 39 21.42 20.61 -34.77
C ALA A 39 20.87 19.20 -34.55
N SER A 40 20.94 18.73 -33.31
CA SER A 40 20.19 17.59 -32.89
C SER A 40 18.72 18.00 -32.96
N GLY A 41 18.06 17.62 -34.06
CA GLY A 41 16.61 17.53 -34.04
C GLY A 41 16.23 16.82 -32.74
N ALA A 42 15.43 17.48 -31.90
CA ALA A 42 14.83 16.84 -30.77
C ALA A 42 13.96 15.71 -31.32
N GLY A 43 14.54 14.52 -31.49
CA GLY A 43 13.81 13.32 -31.82
C GLY A 43 12.77 13.17 -30.72
N ALA A 44 11.49 13.18 -31.08
CA ALA A 44 10.44 12.90 -30.15
C ALA A 44 10.82 11.60 -29.39
N ALA A 45 10.80 11.66 -28.07
CA ALA A 45 11.06 10.48 -27.26
C ALA A 45 10.17 9.34 -27.80
N PRO A 46 10.68 8.11 -27.95
CA PRO A 46 9.90 7.01 -28.47
C PRO A 46 8.60 6.92 -27.71
N ALA A 47 7.49 6.87 -28.43
CA ALA A 47 6.17 6.75 -27.82
C ALA A 47 6.13 5.52 -26.92
N VAL A 48 5.66 5.69 -25.67
CA VAL A 48 5.54 4.57 -24.75
C VAL A 48 4.49 3.60 -25.31
N PRO A 49 4.80 2.30 -25.44
CA PRO A 49 3.84 1.31 -25.89
C PRO A 49 2.56 1.33 -25.04
N ARG A 50 1.40 1.17 -25.70
CA ARG A 50 0.08 1.15 -25.07
C ARG A 50 -0.72 -0.02 -25.53
N THR A 51 -1.46 -0.64 -24.62
CA THR A 51 -2.31 -1.80 -24.86
C THR A 51 -3.75 -1.49 -24.41
N ALA A 52 -4.72 -1.77 -25.28
CA ALA A 52 -6.12 -1.70 -24.90
C ALA A 52 -6.52 -2.96 -24.13
N ILE A 53 -7.04 -2.80 -22.91
CA ILE A 53 -7.48 -3.90 -22.06
C ILE A 53 -8.96 -3.76 -21.67
N ARG A 54 -9.54 -4.90 -21.29
CA ARG A 54 -10.89 -5.01 -20.72
C ARG A 54 -10.77 -5.64 -19.35
N VAL A 55 -11.00 -4.87 -18.30
CA VAL A 55 -10.91 -5.34 -16.91
C VAL A 55 -12.21 -5.06 -16.18
N VAL A 56 -12.68 -6.03 -15.40
CA VAL A 56 -13.83 -5.85 -14.51
C VAL A 56 -13.31 -5.38 -13.15
N VAL A 57 -13.65 -4.16 -12.73
CA VAL A 57 -13.25 -3.62 -11.42
C VAL A 57 -14.50 -3.40 -10.59
N ASN A 58 -14.55 -4.05 -9.42
CA ASN A 58 -15.71 -4.00 -8.51
C ASN A 58 -17.05 -4.29 -9.20
N GLY A 59 -17.05 -5.28 -10.12
CA GLY A 59 -18.24 -5.67 -10.87
C GLY A 59 -18.57 -4.80 -12.10
N ARG A 60 -17.80 -3.72 -12.34
CA ARG A 60 -17.99 -2.83 -13.50
C ARG A 60 -16.92 -3.08 -14.56
N LEU A 61 -17.35 -3.28 -15.82
CA LEU A 61 -16.44 -3.42 -16.95
C LEU A 61 -15.83 -2.06 -17.33
N HIS A 62 -14.51 -2.01 -17.38
CA HIS A 62 -13.73 -0.89 -17.89
C HIS A 62 -13.02 -1.32 -19.18
N ARG A 63 -13.05 -0.43 -20.18
CA ARG A 63 -12.27 -0.53 -21.41
C ARG A 63 -11.32 0.63 -21.42
N VAL A 64 -10.04 0.38 -21.30
CA VAL A 64 -9.03 1.42 -21.08
C VAL A 64 -7.77 1.08 -21.84
N GLU A 65 -7.13 2.10 -22.40
CA GLU A 65 -5.80 2.01 -22.97
C GLU A 65 -4.78 2.32 -21.90
N VAL A 66 -3.91 1.37 -21.60
CA VAL A 66 -2.89 1.48 -20.56
C VAL A 66 -1.50 1.54 -21.18
N GLU A 67 -0.58 2.29 -20.57
CA GLU A 67 0.83 2.14 -20.89
C GLU A 67 1.32 0.79 -20.38
N ASP A 68 2.07 0.04 -21.19
CA ASP A 68 2.49 -1.33 -20.84
C ASP A 68 3.29 -1.42 -19.54
N ARG A 69 3.89 -0.30 -19.13
CA ARG A 69 4.63 -0.17 -17.86
C ARG A 69 3.77 0.17 -16.65
N TRP A 70 2.50 0.54 -16.83
CA TRP A 70 1.67 0.88 -15.67
C TRP A 70 1.44 -0.31 -14.77
N THR A 71 1.55 -0.06 -13.48
CA THR A 71 1.12 -1.01 -12.48
C THR A 71 -0.42 -1.01 -12.35
N LEU A 72 -0.96 -2.10 -11.84
CA LEU A 72 -2.38 -2.16 -11.50
C LEU A 72 -2.76 -1.07 -10.48
N ALA A 73 -1.85 -0.74 -9.55
CA ALA A 73 -2.07 0.32 -8.58
C ALA A 73 -2.22 1.70 -9.24
N GLU A 74 -1.39 2.03 -10.23
CA GLU A 74 -1.52 3.27 -11.02
C GLU A 74 -2.84 3.30 -11.77
N LEU A 75 -3.22 2.22 -12.46
CA LEU A 75 -4.50 2.11 -13.14
C LEU A 75 -5.67 2.39 -12.18
N LEU A 76 -5.70 1.73 -11.02
CA LEU A 76 -6.78 1.87 -10.05
C LEU A 76 -6.85 3.28 -9.47
N ARG A 77 -5.72 3.83 -9.00
CA ARG A 77 -5.69 5.09 -8.27
C ARG A 77 -5.75 6.32 -9.18
N ASP A 78 -4.92 6.32 -10.23
CA ASP A 78 -4.68 7.53 -11.00
C ASP A 78 -5.63 7.64 -12.19
N HIS A 79 -6.08 6.52 -12.75
CA HIS A 79 -6.98 6.52 -13.91
C HIS A 79 -8.42 6.20 -13.53
N LEU A 80 -8.67 5.21 -12.66
CA LEU A 80 -10.03 4.87 -12.21
C LEU A 80 -10.46 5.61 -10.92
N LYS A 81 -9.56 6.38 -10.30
CA LYS A 81 -9.81 7.19 -9.09
C LYS A 81 -10.22 6.37 -7.85
N LEU A 82 -9.87 5.08 -7.81
CA LEU A 82 -10.08 4.19 -6.68
C LEU A 82 -8.90 4.33 -5.70
N THR A 83 -8.95 5.35 -4.85
CA THR A 83 -7.84 5.74 -3.97
C THR A 83 -7.77 4.97 -2.65
N GLY A 84 -8.71 4.07 -2.39
CA GLY A 84 -8.71 3.17 -1.23
C GLY A 84 -7.51 2.23 -1.21
N THR A 85 -7.07 1.74 -2.38
CA THR A 85 -5.80 1.02 -2.52
C THR A 85 -4.64 1.97 -2.22
N LYS A 86 -3.82 1.67 -1.19
CA LYS A 86 -2.74 2.54 -0.72
C LYS A 86 -1.38 2.11 -1.27
N LEU A 87 -0.50 3.08 -1.55
CA LEU A 87 0.88 2.85 -1.97
C LEU A 87 1.81 3.24 -0.82
N GLY A 88 2.55 2.26 -0.27
CA GLY A 88 3.51 2.47 0.81
C GLY A 88 4.95 2.25 0.37
N CYS A 89 5.28 1.06 -0.13
CA CYS A 89 6.65 0.71 -0.51
C CYS A 89 6.90 0.68 -2.02
N GLU A 90 5.84 0.47 -2.81
CA GLU A 90 5.86 0.35 -4.29
C GLU A 90 6.82 -0.73 -4.83
N ARG A 91 7.11 -1.75 -4.02
CA ARG A 91 8.04 -2.85 -4.36
C ARG A 91 7.58 -4.22 -3.89
N GLY A 92 6.28 -4.39 -3.58
CA GLY A 92 5.73 -5.71 -3.23
C GLY A 92 6.01 -6.21 -1.81
N GLU A 93 6.37 -5.33 -0.84
CA GLU A 93 6.78 -5.76 0.50
C GLU A 93 5.74 -5.49 1.59
N CYS A 94 5.04 -4.34 1.54
CA CYS A 94 4.25 -3.89 2.69
C CYS A 94 2.78 -4.28 2.66
N GLY A 95 2.26 -4.74 1.54
CA GLY A 95 0.87 -5.19 1.40
C GLY A 95 -0.21 -4.11 1.46
N ALA A 96 0.12 -2.81 1.64
CA ALA A 96 -0.88 -1.74 1.68
C ALA A 96 -1.70 -1.64 0.37
N CYS A 97 -1.12 -2.08 -0.74
CA CYS A 97 -1.72 -2.08 -2.06
C CYS A 97 -2.45 -3.38 -2.43
N THR A 98 -2.70 -4.29 -1.48
CA THR A 98 -3.38 -5.56 -1.75
C THR A 98 -4.76 -5.33 -2.33
N VAL A 99 -5.04 -6.02 -3.43
CA VAL A 99 -6.36 -6.14 -4.09
C VAL A 99 -6.63 -7.60 -4.39
N LEU A 100 -7.85 -7.99 -4.74
CA LEU A 100 -8.12 -9.33 -5.23
C LEU A 100 -8.13 -9.32 -6.76
N LEU A 101 -7.35 -10.21 -7.36
CA LEU A 101 -7.34 -10.51 -8.79
C LEU A 101 -7.89 -11.92 -8.97
N ASP A 102 -9.07 -12.05 -9.57
CA ASP A 102 -9.84 -13.30 -9.65
C ASP A 102 -9.97 -13.99 -8.29
N GLY A 103 -10.27 -13.21 -7.25
CA GLY A 103 -10.45 -13.69 -5.89
C GLY A 103 -9.17 -13.97 -5.10
N LYS A 104 -7.99 -13.87 -5.71
CA LYS A 104 -6.70 -14.10 -5.05
C LYS A 104 -6.03 -12.77 -4.66
N PRO A 105 -5.43 -12.66 -3.47
CA PRO A 105 -4.75 -11.45 -3.05
C PRO A 105 -3.46 -11.26 -3.86
N VAL A 106 -3.28 -10.06 -4.42
CA VAL A 106 -2.08 -9.65 -5.14
C VAL A 106 -1.65 -8.26 -4.72
N TYR A 107 -0.36 -7.95 -4.81
CA TYR A 107 0.16 -6.61 -4.61
C TYR A 107 0.07 -5.81 -5.91
N SER A 108 -0.88 -4.90 -5.98
CA SER A 108 -1.15 -4.14 -7.20
C SER A 108 0.02 -3.25 -7.65
N CYS A 109 0.92 -2.84 -6.74
CA CYS A 109 2.13 -2.09 -7.09
C CYS A 109 3.17 -2.91 -7.85
N SER A 110 3.08 -4.26 -7.80
CA SER A 110 4.00 -5.19 -8.47
C SER A 110 3.30 -6.05 -9.53
N THR A 111 2.05 -5.71 -9.87
CA THR A 111 1.26 -6.35 -10.91
C THR A 111 1.09 -5.36 -12.06
N LEU A 112 1.44 -5.73 -13.29
CA LEU A 112 1.22 -4.86 -14.46
C LEU A 112 -0.26 -4.79 -14.82
N ALA A 113 -0.72 -3.58 -15.20
CA ALA A 113 -2.11 -3.36 -15.62
C ALA A 113 -2.49 -4.22 -16.85
N VAL A 114 -1.57 -4.40 -17.80
CA VAL A 114 -1.78 -5.24 -18.99
C VAL A 114 -2.07 -6.71 -18.66
N TRP A 115 -1.62 -7.21 -17.51
CA TRP A 115 -1.89 -8.59 -17.09
C TRP A 115 -3.31 -8.79 -16.55
N THR A 116 -4.09 -7.73 -16.45
CA THR A 116 -5.48 -7.79 -15.96
C THR A 116 -6.51 -7.83 -17.09
N ASP A 117 -6.06 -7.91 -18.36
CA ASP A 117 -7.00 -8.03 -19.48
C ASP A 117 -7.86 -9.29 -19.34
N GLY A 118 -9.18 -9.13 -19.47
CA GLY A 118 -10.17 -10.18 -19.30
C GLY A 118 -10.40 -10.66 -17.86
N ARG A 119 -9.75 -10.04 -16.85
CA ARG A 119 -9.78 -10.49 -15.46
C ARG A 119 -10.68 -9.62 -14.59
N SER A 120 -10.96 -10.12 -13.36
CA SER A 120 -11.74 -9.41 -12.35
C SER A 120 -10.86 -8.92 -11.21
N VAL A 121 -10.96 -7.62 -10.90
CA VAL A 121 -10.27 -6.96 -9.80
C VAL A 121 -11.30 -6.51 -8.77
N GLN A 122 -11.09 -6.83 -7.51
CA GLN A 122 -11.86 -6.27 -6.40
C GLN A 122 -10.95 -5.44 -5.50
N THR A 123 -11.36 -4.22 -5.21
CA THR A 123 -10.69 -3.31 -4.29
C THR A 123 -11.52 -3.11 -3.03
N VAL A 124 -10.98 -2.40 -2.04
CA VAL A 124 -11.67 -2.14 -0.77
C VAL A 124 -12.99 -1.40 -0.96
N GLU A 125 -13.09 -0.54 -1.99
CA GLU A 125 -14.33 0.16 -2.35
C GLU A 125 -15.43 -0.80 -2.79
N GLY A 126 -15.06 -1.95 -3.37
CA GLY A 126 -16.02 -2.97 -3.82
C GLY A 126 -16.52 -3.90 -2.72
N LEU A 127 -16.08 -3.74 -1.47
CA LEU A 127 -16.60 -4.52 -0.34
C LEU A 127 -17.95 -3.98 0.14
N ALA A 128 -18.08 -2.68 0.30
CA ALA A 128 -19.32 -2.03 0.73
C ALA A 128 -20.39 -2.03 -0.38
N ARG A 129 -21.66 -1.99 0.01
CA ARG A 129 -22.82 -1.87 -0.89
C ARG A 129 -23.55 -0.57 -0.58
N GLY A 130 -23.26 0.50 -1.33
CA GLY A 130 -23.72 1.86 -1.02
C GLY A 130 -23.18 2.29 0.35
N GLU A 131 -24.07 2.75 1.23
CA GLU A 131 -23.71 3.16 2.60
C GLU A 131 -23.56 2.00 3.57
N ARG A 132 -23.87 0.77 3.17
CA ARG A 132 -23.79 -0.40 4.02
C ARG A 132 -22.40 -1.03 3.95
N LEU A 133 -21.68 -0.99 5.06
CA LEU A 133 -20.40 -1.67 5.20
C LEU A 133 -20.56 -3.19 5.03
N ASP A 134 -19.53 -3.82 4.48
CA ASP A 134 -19.40 -5.27 4.52
C ASP A 134 -19.20 -5.72 5.99
N PRO A 135 -19.70 -6.91 6.40
CA PRO A 135 -19.53 -7.40 7.77
C PRO A 135 -18.08 -7.39 8.27
N LEU A 136 -17.10 -7.64 7.38
CA LEU A 136 -15.69 -7.56 7.72
C LEU A 136 -15.26 -6.10 7.99
N GLN A 137 -15.70 -5.14 7.18
CA GLN A 137 -15.41 -3.73 7.42
C GLN A 137 -16.05 -3.24 8.72
N GLN A 138 -17.29 -3.68 9.01
CA GLN A 138 -17.98 -3.35 10.26
C GLN A 138 -17.23 -3.93 11.45
N SER A 139 -16.79 -5.19 11.36
CA SER A 139 -16.02 -5.83 12.43
C SER A 139 -14.69 -5.12 12.70
N PHE A 140 -14.02 -4.63 11.65
CA PHE A 140 -12.80 -3.84 11.82
C PHE A 140 -13.06 -2.54 12.60
N ALA A 141 -14.20 -1.88 12.34
CA ALA A 141 -14.59 -0.68 13.07
C ALA A 141 -14.98 -1.00 14.53
N ASP A 142 -15.75 -2.08 14.76
CA ASP A 142 -16.24 -2.46 16.09
C ASP A 142 -15.11 -2.93 17.05
N HIS A 143 -13.98 -3.38 16.48
CA HIS A 143 -12.81 -3.85 17.26
C HIS A 143 -11.65 -2.85 17.30
N ASP A 144 -11.87 -1.59 16.89
CA ASP A 144 -10.81 -0.57 16.81
C ASP A 144 -9.55 -1.09 16.09
N ALA A 145 -9.74 -1.93 15.05
CA ALA A 145 -8.63 -2.52 14.32
C ALA A 145 -7.78 -1.48 13.59
N PRO A 146 -8.33 -0.46 12.89
CA PRO A 146 -7.55 0.63 12.33
C PRO A 146 -7.11 1.64 13.40
N GLN A 147 -5.86 2.16 13.28
CA GLN A 147 -5.42 3.37 13.97
C GLN A 147 -5.22 4.50 12.97
N CYS A 148 -4.06 4.55 12.28
CA CYS A 148 -3.86 5.56 11.23
C CYS A 148 -4.65 5.27 9.93
N GLY A 149 -5.13 4.07 9.74
CA GLY A 149 -5.95 3.65 8.60
C GLY A 149 -5.17 3.30 7.33
N PHE A 150 -3.85 3.58 7.27
CA PHE A 150 -3.09 3.45 6.03
C PHE A 150 -3.00 2.01 5.51
N CYS A 151 -2.72 1.03 6.35
CA CYS A 151 -2.64 -0.39 5.97
C CYS A 151 -3.99 -1.08 5.92
N THR A 152 -5.07 -0.45 6.40
CA THR A 152 -6.37 -1.08 6.63
C THR A 152 -6.99 -1.64 5.36
N SER A 153 -6.88 -0.94 4.23
CA SER A 153 -7.39 -1.45 2.95
C SER A 153 -6.72 -2.77 2.55
N GLY A 154 -5.39 -2.84 2.66
CA GLY A 154 -4.65 -4.08 2.38
C GLY A 154 -5.00 -5.20 3.33
N GLN A 155 -5.11 -4.92 4.64
CA GLN A 155 -5.53 -5.90 5.66
C GLN A 155 -6.93 -6.44 5.36
N LEU A 156 -7.89 -5.58 5.00
CA LEU A 156 -9.25 -5.97 4.62
C LEU A 156 -9.27 -6.88 3.39
N MET A 157 -8.48 -6.56 2.35
CA MET A 157 -8.47 -7.36 1.13
C MET A 157 -7.81 -8.73 1.37
N SER A 158 -6.73 -8.82 2.15
CA SER A 158 -6.12 -10.09 2.53
C SER A 158 -7.05 -10.94 3.40
N ALA A 159 -7.72 -10.32 4.38
CA ALA A 159 -8.71 -11.00 5.22
C ALA A 159 -9.92 -11.47 4.40
N ARG A 160 -10.40 -10.68 3.42
CA ARG A 160 -11.49 -11.09 2.53
C ARG A 160 -11.10 -12.31 1.70
N ALA A 161 -9.87 -12.36 1.16
CA ALA A 161 -9.38 -13.52 0.45
C ALA A 161 -9.40 -14.79 1.33
N LEU A 162 -8.92 -14.66 2.56
CA LEU A 162 -8.98 -15.76 3.54
C LEU A 162 -10.40 -16.22 3.79
N LEU A 163 -11.34 -15.30 4.12
CA LEU A 163 -12.72 -15.66 4.43
C LEU A 163 -13.48 -16.24 3.24
N ASN A 164 -13.12 -15.87 2.02
CA ASN A 164 -13.68 -16.48 0.81
C ASN A 164 -13.21 -17.93 0.63
N ALA A 165 -11.98 -18.24 1.02
CA ALA A 165 -11.39 -19.57 0.92
C ALA A 165 -11.70 -20.47 2.15
N ASN A 166 -11.70 -19.87 3.34
CA ASN A 166 -11.96 -20.52 4.61
C ASN A 166 -12.91 -19.65 5.47
N PRO A 167 -14.22 -19.95 5.49
CA PRO A 167 -15.19 -19.18 6.28
C PRO A 167 -15.03 -19.30 7.80
N HIS A 168 -14.28 -20.30 8.28
CA HIS A 168 -14.07 -20.56 9.70
C HIS A 168 -12.57 -20.67 10.02
N PRO A 169 -11.80 -19.57 9.86
CA PRO A 169 -10.36 -19.60 10.07
C PRO A 169 -10.01 -19.69 11.56
N THR A 170 -8.88 -20.33 11.84
CA THR A 170 -8.23 -20.21 13.15
C THR A 170 -7.46 -18.90 13.26
N ALA A 171 -7.05 -18.52 14.48
CA ALA A 171 -6.22 -17.33 14.69
C ALA A 171 -4.88 -17.43 13.93
N ASP A 172 -4.33 -18.63 13.77
CA ASP A 172 -3.08 -18.85 13.04
C ASP A 172 -3.28 -18.71 11.52
N ASP A 173 -4.42 -19.17 10.99
CA ASP A 173 -4.79 -18.94 9.59
C ASP A 173 -4.88 -17.43 9.29
N VAL A 174 -5.50 -16.67 10.21
CA VAL A 174 -5.60 -15.21 10.07
C VAL A 174 -4.22 -14.56 10.11
N ARG A 175 -3.35 -14.94 11.07
CA ARG A 175 -1.99 -14.42 11.16
C ARG A 175 -1.20 -14.72 9.89
N ALA A 176 -1.31 -15.94 9.37
CA ALA A 176 -0.64 -16.34 8.13
C ALA A 176 -1.14 -15.55 6.93
N ALA A 177 -2.46 -15.36 6.79
CA ALA A 177 -3.06 -14.61 5.69
C ALA A 177 -2.70 -13.10 5.73
N LEU A 178 -2.51 -12.53 6.91
CA LEU A 178 -2.15 -11.12 7.11
C LEU A 178 -0.64 -10.86 7.20
N ALA A 179 0.20 -11.89 7.20
CA ALA A 179 1.64 -11.77 7.40
C ALA A 179 2.34 -10.86 6.37
N GLY A 180 1.79 -10.78 5.15
CA GLY A 180 2.29 -9.91 4.08
C GLY A 180 1.85 -8.43 4.19
N ASN A 181 1.08 -8.06 5.23
CA ASN A 181 0.52 -6.71 5.40
C ASN A 181 1.14 -6.03 6.62
N LEU A 182 2.06 -5.09 6.39
CA LEU A 182 2.73 -4.36 7.47
C LEU A 182 1.82 -3.29 8.09
N CYS A 183 1.79 -3.23 9.42
CA CYS A 183 1.12 -2.18 10.19
C CYS A 183 2.13 -1.44 11.05
N ARG A 184 2.38 -0.14 10.77
CA ARG A 184 3.33 0.66 11.57
C ARG A 184 2.81 1.00 12.95
N CYS A 185 1.50 1.01 13.16
CA CYS A 185 0.87 1.17 14.47
C CYS A 185 0.94 -0.11 15.32
N ALA A 186 1.43 -1.23 14.75
CA ALA A 186 1.55 -2.54 15.40
C ALA A 186 0.22 -3.12 15.91
N ASN A 187 -0.91 -2.78 15.30
CA ASN A 187 -2.25 -3.17 15.77
C ASN A 187 -2.67 -4.59 15.30
N TYR A 188 -1.71 -5.50 15.12
CA TYR A 188 -1.92 -6.82 14.53
C TYR A 188 -2.96 -7.68 15.28
N ASN A 189 -2.95 -7.65 16.61
CA ASN A 189 -3.90 -8.45 17.41
C ASN A 189 -5.34 -8.03 17.16
N ARG A 190 -5.62 -6.72 17.02
CA ARG A 190 -6.95 -6.21 16.71
C ARG A 190 -7.45 -6.64 15.34
N TYR A 191 -6.56 -6.70 14.35
CA TYR A 191 -6.92 -7.25 13.04
C TYR A 191 -7.30 -8.73 13.14
N VAL A 192 -6.56 -9.54 13.90
CA VAL A 192 -6.89 -10.95 14.11
C VAL A 192 -8.24 -11.09 14.80
N GLU A 193 -8.48 -10.37 15.90
CA GLU A 193 -9.75 -10.35 16.62
C GLU A 193 -10.93 -9.97 15.69
N ALA A 194 -10.77 -8.91 14.90
CA ALA A 194 -11.80 -8.44 13.99
C ALA A 194 -12.12 -9.45 12.87
N VAL A 195 -11.12 -10.13 12.30
CA VAL A 195 -11.35 -11.15 11.26
C VAL A 195 -12.08 -12.35 11.84
N LEU A 196 -11.68 -12.83 13.03
CA LEU A 196 -12.34 -13.95 13.71
C LEU A 196 -13.80 -13.61 14.08
N ALA A 197 -14.05 -12.39 14.54
CA ALA A 197 -15.41 -11.93 14.85
C ALA A 197 -16.30 -11.84 13.59
N ALA A 198 -15.72 -11.43 12.45
CA ALA A 198 -16.42 -11.38 11.16
C ALA A 198 -16.71 -12.78 10.59
N ALA A 199 -15.87 -13.78 10.92
CA ALA A 199 -16.03 -15.17 10.49
C ALA A 199 -17.09 -15.92 11.31
N ALA A 200 -17.36 -15.47 12.56
CA ALA A 200 -18.38 -16.08 13.39
C ALA A 200 -19.78 -15.90 12.75
N PRO A 201 -20.67 -16.91 12.82
CA PRO A 201 -22.04 -16.71 12.38
C PRO A 201 -22.63 -15.52 13.16
N ALA A 202 -23.33 -14.62 12.46
CA ALA A 202 -23.89 -13.42 13.03
C ALA A 202 -24.68 -13.78 14.30
N SER A 203 -24.12 -13.49 15.47
CA SER A 203 -24.85 -13.57 16.73
C SER A 203 -26.01 -12.58 16.60
N PRO A 204 -27.27 -12.96 16.95
CA PRO A 204 -28.38 -12.04 16.88
C PRO A 204 -27.98 -10.76 17.63
N ALA A 205 -28.16 -9.63 16.97
CA ALA A 205 -27.73 -8.31 17.41
C ALA A 205 -27.98 -8.13 18.92
N ARG A 206 -26.91 -7.97 19.68
CA ARG A 206 -27.03 -7.36 21.02
C ARG A 206 -27.48 -5.94 20.74
N SER A 207 -28.79 -5.72 20.91
CA SER A 207 -29.40 -4.40 20.96
C SER A 207 -28.52 -3.52 21.83
N ARG A 208 -28.16 -2.34 21.28
CA ARG A 208 -27.51 -1.25 22.02
C ARG A 208 -28.46 -0.76 23.11
N GLU A 209 -28.63 -1.58 24.18
CA GLU A 209 -29.33 -1.17 25.37
C GLU A 209 -28.32 -0.60 26.36
N THR A 210 -28.54 0.68 26.63
CA THR A 210 -28.20 1.39 27.85
C THR A 210 -26.75 1.59 28.26
N ARG A 211 -26.09 2.54 27.61
CA ARG A 211 -25.07 3.37 28.28
C ARG A 211 -25.62 4.73 28.73
N GLN A 212 -26.94 4.88 28.87
CA GLN A 212 -27.56 6.18 29.17
C GLN A 212 -28.14 6.30 30.58
N GLN A 213 -27.84 5.35 31.50
CA GLN A 213 -28.34 5.43 32.89
C GLN A 213 -27.23 5.22 33.91
N ARG A 214 -26.14 5.98 33.86
CA ARG A 214 -25.27 6.20 35.03
C ARG A 214 -24.67 7.62 34.96
N GLY A 215 -25.55 8.59 35.10
CA GLY A 215 -25.16 10.00 35.18
C GLY A 215 -26.28 10.81 35.80
N GLY A 216 -26.78 10.39 36.97
CA GLY A 216 -27.73 11.14 37.72
C GLY A 216 -27.76 10.63 39.18
N GLY A 217 -27.06 11.34 40.04
CA GLY A 217 -27.21 11.05 41.46
C GLY A 217 -26.06 11.59 42.32
N ARG A 218 -26.23 12.83 42.75
CA ARG A 218 -25.65 13.54 43.88
C ARG A 218 -24.31 14.21 43.69
#